data_510e55d5fae6c90c3de852c574cde858
#
_entry.id   510e55d5fae6c90c3de852c574cde858
#
_cell.length_a   1.000
_cell.length_b   1.000
_cell.length_c   1.000
_cell.angle_alpha   90.00
_cell.angle_beta   90.00
_cell.angle_gamma   90.00
#
_symmetry.space_group_name_H-M   'P 1'
#
loop_
_entity.id
_entity.type
_entity.pdbx_description
1 polymer ?
#
loop_
_entity_poly.entity_id
_entity_poly.type
_entity_poly.pdbx_seq_one_letter_code
_entity_poly.pdbx_strand_id
1 'polypeptide(L)'
;MKIALTGHTKGIGEVTKQLLEAEGHEVIGFSRTNGYNVMRPKNIVKDALDCDVFINNAWQPDAQPRLLYLMYEAWAKQPKHIINLSSTAGDYPDFFGMYGFNSWVPYVSDKQRLDAASYSLSRLWKPGMCKVTNVRPHWVRSAAIESFMAMLK
;
A
#
# COMPACT_ATOMS: atom_id res chain seq x y z
N MET A 1 -3.98 15.20 11.45
CA MET A 1 -4.86 14.36 10.64
C MET A 1 -4.91 12.99 11.26
N LYS A 2 -5.99 12.26 11.02
CA LYS A 2 -6.15 10.85 11.40
C LYS A 2 -5.83 9.96 10.20
N ILE A 3 -4.83 9.11 10.32
CA ILE A 3 -4.24 8.36 9.20
C ILE A 3 -4.35 6.85 9.46
N ALA A 4 -5.00 6.13 8.57
CA ALA A 4 -5.04 4.67 8.55
C ALA A 4 -3.84 4.13 7.78
N LEU A 5 -3.07 3.19 8.35
CA LEU A 5 -1.87 2.62 7.73
C LEU A 5 -1.87 1.09 7.83
N THR A 6 -1.85 0.39 6.71
CA THR A 6 -1.67 -1.07 6.70
C THR A 6 -0.20 -1.46 6.77
N GLY A 7 0.12 -2.50 7.58
CA GLY A 7 1.49 -3.03 7.69
C GLY A 7 2.48 -2.12 8.44
N HIS A 8 2.02 -1.51 9.51
CA HIS A 8 2.74 -0.50 10.32
C HIS A 8 3.81 -1.06 11.26
N THR A 9 4.05 -2.37 11.30
CA THR A 9 4.89 -2.99 12.33
C THR A 9 6.33 -3.30 11.91
N LYS A 10 6.67 -3.09 10.65
CA LYS A 10 8.02 -3.31 10.11
C LYS A 10 8.25 -2.61 8.79
N GLY A 11 9.53 -2.43 8.44
CA GLY A 11 9.95 -1.89 7.14
C GLY A 11 9.43 -0.49 6.88
N ILE A 12 8.99 -0.23 5.65
CA ILE A 12 8.49 1.10 5.23
C ILE A 12 7.34 1.57 6.11
N GLY A 13 6.39 0.68 6.43
CA GLY A 13 5.22 1.04 7.24
C GLY A 13 5.56 1.47 8.66
N GLU A 14 6.54 0.83 9.30
CA GLU A 14 7.01 1.20 10.64
C GLU A 14 7.62 2.60 10.65
N VAL A 15 8.56 2.86 9.72
CA VAL A 15 9.22 4.17 9.61
C VAL A 15 8.19 5.25 9.24
N THR A 16 7.27 4.96 8.33
CA THR A 16 6.18 5.88 7.96
C THR A 16 5.34 6.24 9.18
N LYS A 17 4.97 5.25 10.01
CA LYS A 17 4.22 5.50 11.24
C LYS A 17 4.98 6.43 12.18
N GLN A 18 6.24 6.12 12.46
CA GLN A 18 7.09 6.92 13.36
C GLN A 18 7.21 8.37 12.90
N LEU A 19 7.44 8.60 11.61
CA LEU A 19 7.57 9.95 11.06
C LEU A 19 6.27 10.73 11.14
N LEU A 20 5.13 10.11 10.80
CA LEU A 20 3.83 10.76 10.86
C LEU A 20 3.42 11.11 12.30
N GLU A 21 3.69 10.22 13.25
CA GLU A 21 3.43 10.48 14.68
C GLU A 21 4.34 11.60 15.23
N ALA A 22 5.60 11.65 14.79
CA ALA A 22 6.52 12.73 15.14
C ALA A 22 6.06 14.10 14.60
N GLU A 23 5.34 14.13 13.48
CA GLU A 23 4.70 15.33 12.91
C GLU A 23 3.34 15.66 13.57
N GLY A 24 2.92 14.93 14.60
CA GLY A 24 1.69 15.18 15.35
C GLY A 24 0.42 14.62 14.69
N HIS A 25 0.54 13.62 13.81
CA HIS A 25 -0.60 12.92 13.25
C HIS A 25 -1.01 11.74 14.12
N GLU A 26 -2.31 11.45 14.19
CA GLU A 26 -2.85 10.23 14.78
C GLU A 26 -2.75 9.09 13.76
N VAL A 27 -1.95 8.04 14.02
CA VAL A 27 -1.81 6.90 13.11
C VAL A 27 -2.48 5.65 13.65
N ILE A 28 -3.53 5.19 12.95
CA ILE A 28 -4.22 3.93 13.21
C ILE A 28 -3.60 2.85 12.33
N GLY A 29 -2.82 1.98 12.96
CA GLY A 29 -2.13 0.89 12.28
C GLY A 29 -2.98 -0.37 12.16
N PHE A 30 -2.97 -1.01 11.00
CA PHE A 30 -3.65 -2.27 10.71
C PHE A 30 -2.63 -3.35 10.34
N SER A 31 -2.50 -4.37 11.17
CA SER A 31 -1.59 -5.49 10.95
C SER A 31 -2.07 -6.77 11.62
N ARG A 32 -1.43 -7.89 11.31
CA ARG A 32 -1.75 -9.17 11.96
C ARG A 32 -1.47 -9.16 13.47
N THR A 33 -0.53 -8.35 13.93
CA THR A 33 -0.18 -8.25 15.36
C THR A 33 -1.28 -7.64 16.21
N ASN A 34 -2.16 -6.83 15.61
CA ASN A 34 -3.33 -6.26 16.30
C ASN A 34 -4.67 -6.74 15.73
N GLY A 35 -4.67 -7.94 15.13
CA GLY A 35 -5.89 -8.65 14.76
C GLY A 35 -6.44 -8.33 13.35
N TYR A 36 -5.76 -7.50 12.56
CA TYR A 36 -6.21 -7.18 11.20
C TYR A 36 -5.47 -8.00 10.15
N ASN A 37 -6.22 -8.42 9.14
CA ASN A 37 -5.68 -9.16 8.01
C ASN A 37 -6.12 -8.51 6.69
N VAL A 38 -5.17 -8.06 5.88
CA VAL A 38 -5.43 -7.42 4.57
C VAL A 38 -6.18 -8.34 3.59
N MET A 39 -6.09 -9.67 3.79
CA MET A 39 -6.88 -10.64 3.02
C MET A 39 -8.36 -10.66 3.44
N ARG A 40 -8.70 -10.06 4.60
CA ARG A 40 -10.06 -9.90 5.12
C ARG A 40 -10.35 -8.42 5.35
N PRO A 41 -10.43 -7.60 4.29
CA PRO A 41 -10.34 -6.14 4.37
C PRO A 41 -11.55 -5.45 5.02
N LYS A 42 -12.69 -6.12 5.20
CA LYS A 42 -13.94 -5.49 5.67
C LYS A 42 -13.77 -4.74 7.00
N ASN A 43 -13.06 -5.33 7.97
CA ASN A 43 -12.83 -4.68 9.27
C ASN A 43 -11.88 -3.48 9.12
N ILE A 44 -10.85 -3.60 8.28
CA ILE A 44 -9.94 -2.49 7.99
C ILE A 44 -10.71 -1.31 7.40
N VAL A 45 -11.53 -1.57 6.38
CA VAL A 45 -12.36 -0.54 5.75
C VAL A 45 -13.29 0.13 6.75
N LYS A 46 -14.01 -0.68 7.55
CA LYS A 46 -14.94 -0.20 8.58
C LYS A 46 -14.24 0.72 9.58
N ASP A 47 -13.10 0.29 10.11
CA ASP A 47 -12.41 0.99 11.19
C ASP A 47 -11.55 2.16 10.68
N ALA A 48 -11.34 2.26 9.35
CA ALA A 48 -10.68 3.38 8.70
C ALA A 48 -11.65 4.49 8.22
N LEU A 49 -12.98 4.31 8.33
CA LEU A 49 -13.96 5.24 7.77
C LEU A 49 -13.80 6.68 8.25
N ASP A 50 -13.43 6.86 9.54
CA ASP A 50 -13.26 8.17 10.16
C ASP A 50 -11.88 8.80 9.92
N CYS A 51 -10.96 8.10 9.25
CA CYS A 51 -9.66 8.64 8.93
C CYS A 51 -9.72 9.62 7.75
N ASP A 52 -8.76 10.54 7.69
CA ASP A 52 -8.60 11.52 6.61
C ASP A 52 -7.79 10.93 5.44
N VAL A 53 -6.83 10.07 5.77
CA VAL A 53 -5.89 9.44 4.83
C VAL A 53 -5.84 7.94 5.07
N PHE A 54 -5.79 7.17 3.99
CA PHE A 54 -5.55 5.72 4.00
C PHE A 54 -4.26 5.39 3.26
N ILE A 55 -3.27 4.84 3.96
CA ILE A 55 -2.00 4.39 3.37
C ILE A 55 -2.03 2.87 3.19
N ASN A 56 -2.19 2.45 1.95
CA ASN A 56 -2.27 1.06 1.52
C ASN A 56 -0.86 0.49 1.28
N ASN A 57 -0.16 0.15 2.37
CA ASN A 57 1.24 -0.26 2.34
C ASN A 57 1.43 -1.78 2.37
N ALA A 58 0.66 -2.53 3.17
CA ALA A 58 0.87 -3.96 3.33
C ALA A 58 0.55 -4.74 2.06
N TRP A 59 1.50 -5.54 1.60
CA TRP A 59 1.31 -6.46 0.48
C TRP A 59 0.98 -7.88 0.95
N GLN A 60 0.02 -8.47 0.31
CA GLN A 60 -0.28 -9.90 0.18
C GLN A 60 -0.92 -10.08 -1.21
N PRO A 61 -0.88 -11.26 -1.84
CA PRO A 61 -1.50 -11.47 -3.14
C PRO A 61 -2.93 -10.95 -3.19
N ASP A 62 -3.26 -10.16 -4.22
CA ASP A 62 -4.56 -9.50 -4.45
C ASP A 62 -5.03 -8.46 -3.41
N ALA A 63 -4.34 -8.30 -2.29
CA ALA A 63 -4.85 -7.51 -1.16
C ALA A 63 -4.89 -6.00 -1.45
N GLN A 64 -3.82 -5.43 -1.99
CA GLN A 64 -3.72 -3.98 -2.19
C GLN A 64 -4.74 -3.45 -3.23
N PRO A 65 -4.89 -4.04 -4.43
CA PRO A 65 -5.91 -3.61 -5.37
C PRO A 65 -7.33 -3.73 -4.79
N ARG A 66 -7.60 -4.80 -4.06
CA ARG A 66 -8.90 -5.02 -3.41
C ARG A 66 -9.19 -3.97 -2.34
N LEU A 67 -8.22 -3.66 -1.48
CA LEU A 67 -8.35 -2.60 -0.46
C LEU A 67 -8.54 -1.23 -1.10
N LEU A 68 -7.81 -0.92 -2.18
CA LEU A 68 -7.99 0.32 -2.92
C LEU A 68 -9.45 0.50 -3.37
N TYR A 69 -10.04 -0.51 -4.01
CA TYR A 69 -11.42 -0.41 -4.49
C TYR A 69 -12.43 -0.25 -3.36
N LEU A 70 -12.31 -1.03 -2.30
CA LEU A 70 -13.23 -0.96 -1.15
C LEU A 70 -13.14 0.38 -0.41
N MET A 71 -11.93 0.91 -0.21
CA MET A 71 -11.74 2.22 0.40
C MET A 71 -12.23 3.35 -0.51
N TYR A 72 -11.96 3.25 -1.82
CA TYR A 72 -12.46 4.24 -2.77
C TYR A 72 -13.98 4.24 -2.85
N GLU A 73 -14.63 3.08 -2.88
CA GLU A 73 -16.09 2.98 -2.83
C GLU A 73 -16.66 3.67 -1.59
N ALA A 74 -16.06 3.46 -0.42
CA ALA A 74 -16.48 4.08 0.83
C ALA A 74 -16.26 5.60 0.87
N TRP A 75 -15.23 6.10 0.18
CA TRP A 75 -14.77 7.49 0.27
C TRP A 75 -14.98 8.33 -0.98
N ALA A 76 -15.50 7.77 -2.08
CA ALA A 76 -15.53 8.40 -3.40
C ALA A 76 -16.05 9.85 -3.41
N LYS A 77 -17.06 10.13 -2.60
CA LYS A 77 -17.72 11.46 -2.50
C LYS A 77 -17.27 12.27 -1.28
N GLN A 78 -16.09 11.98 -0.72
CA GLN A 78 -15.57 12.67 0.46
C GLN A 78 -14.19 13.24 0.14
N PRO A 79 -13.80 14.42 0.69
CA PRO A 79 -12.49 15.02 0.45
C PRO A 79 -11.39 14.33 1.25
N LYS A 80 -11.21 13.03 1.02
CA LYS A 80 -10.24 12.16 1.68
C LYS A 80 -9.14 11.72 0.71
N HIS A 81 -8.12 11.06 1.19
CA HIS A 81 -6.97 10.71 0.38
C HIS A 81 -6.54 9.25 0.58
N ILE A 82 -6.46 8.49 -0.51
CA ILE A 82 -5.87 7.15 -0.54
C ILE A 82 -4.48 7.24 -1.15
N ILE A 83 -3.48 6.74 -0.44
CA ILE A 83 -2.09 6.65 -0.90
C ILE A 83 -1.73 5.18 -1.01
N ASN A 84 -1.47 4.70 -2.24
CA ASN A 84 -1.02 3.35 -2.48
C ASN A 84 0.50 3.28 -2.52
N LEU A 85 1.08 2.31 -1.82
CA LEU A 85 2.50 1.99 -1.91
C LEU A 85 2.70 0.85 -2.92
N SER A 86 2.94 1.23 -4.16
CA SER A 86 3.27 0.31 -5.25
C SER A 86 4.78 0.02 -5.30
N SER A 87 5.34 -0.20 -6.46
CA SER A 87 6.76 -0.46 -6.66
C SER A 87 7.15 -0.25 -8.12
N THR A 88 8.38 0.19 -8.39
CA THR A 88 8.95 0.15 -9.74
C THR A 88 9.21 -1.27 -10.24
N ALA A 89 9.13 -2.30 -9.40
CA ALA A 89 9.23 -3.69 -9.82
C ALA A 89 8.22 -4.07 -10.93
N GLY A 90 7.07 -3.39 -10.99
CA GLY A 90 6.08 -3.56 -12.05
C GLY A 90 6.59 -3.19 -13.45
N ASP A 91 7.64 -2.38 -13.56
CA ASP A 91 8.25 -1.97 -14.85
C ASP A 91 9.25 -3.00 -15.39
N TYR A 92 9.70 -3.92 -14.54
CA TYR A 92 10.76 -4.88 -14.85
C TYR A 92 10.32 -6.33 -14.62
N PRO A 93 9.25 -6.80 -15.28
CA PRO A 93 8.73 -8.16 -15.04
C PRO A 93 9.75 -9.25 -15.36
N ASP A 94 10.59 -9.03 -16.39
CA ASP A 94 11.59 -10.01 -16.83
C ASP A 94 12.78 -10.11 -15.90
N PHE A 95 13.10 -9.05 -15.16
CA PHE A 95 14.25 -9.03 -14.25
C PHE A 95 14.19 -10.15 -13.21
N PHE A 96 13.04 -10.36 -12.62
CA PHE A 96 12.84 -11.39 -11.60
C PHE A 96 12.81 -12.81 -12.21
N GLY A 97 12.30 -12.94 -13.45
CA GLY A 97 12.33 -14.21 -14.20
C GLY A 97 13.75 -14.66 -14.54
N MET A 98 14.63 -13.74 -14.93
CA MET A 98 16.03 -14.03 -15.27
C MET A 98 16.83 -14.63 -14.09
N TYR A 99 16.47 -14.30 -12.85
CA TYR A 99 17.13 -14.82 -11.65
C TYR A 99 16.40 -16.02 -11.02
N GLY A 100 15.46 -16.64 -11.73
CA GLY A 100 14.72 -17.81 -11.24
C GLY A 100 13.70 -17.53 -10.14
N PHE A 101 13.34 -16.26 -9.90
CA PHE A 101 12.42 -15.85 -8.85
C PHE A 101 10.95 -15.90 -9.31
N ASN A 102 10.50 -17.04 -9.80
CA ASN A 102 9.09 -17.22 -10.22
C ASN A 102 8.08 -16.89 -9.11
N SER A 103 8.50 -16.99 -7.83
CA SER A 103 7.68 -16.58 -6.68
C SER A 103 7.40 -15.08 -6.62
N TRP A 104 8.11 -14.24 -7.39
CA TRP A 104 7.90 -12.81 -7.46
C TRP A 104 6.86 -12.41 -8.51
N VAL A 105 6.49 -13.30 -9.41
CA VAL A 105 5.48 -13.03 -10.45
C VAL A 105 4.17 -12.50 -9.85
N PRO A 106 3.60 -13.07 -8.79
CA PRO A 106 2.41 -12.52 -8.16
C PRO A 106 2.62 -11.10 -7.62
N TYR A 107 3.78 -10.81 -7.03
CA TYR A 107 4.11 -9.47 -6.53
C TYR A 107 4.16 -8.44 -7.66
N VAL A 108 4.89 -8.73 -8.74
CA VAL A 108 5.01 -7.85 -9.91
C VAL A 108 3.65 -7.61 -10.53
N SER A 109 2.88 -8.67 -10.76
CA SER A 109 1.53 -8.60 -11.33
C SER A 109 0.59 -7.74 -10.47
N ASP A 110 0.63 -7.92 -9.15
CA ASP A 110 -0.18 -7.12 -8.22
C ASP A 110 0.20 -5.63 -8.27
N LYS A 111 1.51 -5.32 -8.36
CA LYS A 111 1.96 -3.93 -8.46
C LYS A 111 1.53 -3.28 -9.78
N GLN A 112 1.58 -3.99 -10.89
CA GLN A 112 1.04 -3.53 -12.18
C GLN A 112 -0.48 -3.27 -12.10
N ARG A 113 -1.24 -4.18 -11.49
CA ARG A 113 -2.68 -4.02 -11.27
C ARG A 113 -3.00 -2.82 -10.37
N LEU A 114 -2.22 -2.64 -9.30
CA LEU A 114 -2.37 -1.51 -8.39
C LEU A 114 -2.07 -0.18 -9.10
N ASP A 115 -1.04 -0.15 -9.94
CA ASP A 115 -0.67 1.03 -10.74
C ASP A 115 -1.80 1.40 -11.72
N ALA A 116 -2.32 0.43 -12.47
CA ALA A 116 -3.40 0.64 -13.42
C ALA A 116 -4.69 1.12 -12.73
N ALA A 117 -5.06 0.50 -11.61
CA ALA A 117 -6.23 0.89 -10.82
C ALA A 117 -6.07 2.30 -10.23
N SER A 118 -4.90 2.59 -9.65
CA SER A 118 -4.60 3.92 -9.10
C SER A 118 -4.65 5.01 -10.16
N TYR A 119 -4.08 4.75 -11.33
CA TYR A 119 -4.15 5.68 -12.47
C TYR A 119 -5.59 5.96 -12.87
N SER A 120 -6.39 4.91 -13.08
CA SER A 120 -7.78 5.05 -13.50
C SER A 120 -8.61 5.87 -12.49
N LEU A 121 -8.46 5.57 -11.18
CA LEU A 121 -9.20 6.27 -10.14
C LEU A 121 -8.72 7.71 -9.95
N SER A 122 -7.42 7.98 -10.11
CA SER A 122 -6.87 9.34 -10.01
C SER A 122 -7.45 10.29 -11.08
N ARG A 123 -7.81 9.76 -12.25
CA ARG A 123 -8.43 10.52 -13.35
C ARG A 123 -9.89 10.94 -13.07
N LEU A 124 -10.54 10.28 -12.12
CA LEU A 124 -11.91 10.59 -11.71
C LEU A 124 -11.97 11.72 -10.67
N TRP A 125 -10.83 12.14 -10.13
CA TRP A 125 -10.78 13.13 -9.07
C TRP A 125 -11.34 14.50 -9.49
N LYS A 126 -12.16 15.06 -8.61
CA LYS A 126 -12.66 16.46 -8.66
C LYS A 126 -12.61 17.04 -7.25
N PRO A 127 -12.61 18.38 -7.08
CA PRO A 127 -12.72 19.01 -5.77
C PRO A 127 -13.88 18.43 -4.95
N GLY A 128 -13.61 18.07 -3.69
CA GLY A 128 -14.60 17.43 -2.80
C GLY A 128 -14.70 15.92 -2.89
N MET A 129 -13.95 15.29 -3.80
CA MET A 129 -13.91 13.84 -3.95
C MET A 129 -12.63 13.23 -3.38
N CYS A 130 -12.66 11.91 -3.17
CA CYS A 130 -11.49 11.15 -2.73
C CYS A 130 -10.36 11.22 -3.78
N LYS A 131 -9.18 11.65 -3.32
CA LYS A 131 -7.96 11.66 -4.12
C LYS A 131 -7.27 10.31 -4.02
N VAL A 132 -6.72 9.82 -5.12
CA VAL A 132 -5.87 8.62 -5.14
C VAL A 132 -4.48 9.02 -5.63
N THR A 133 -3.48 8.68 -4.84
CA THR A 133 -2.05 8.85 -5.19
C THR A 133 -1.37 7.49 -5.16
N ASN A 134 -0.51 7.25 -6.15
CA ASN A 134 0.30 6.05 -6.22
C ASN A 134 1.77 6.40 -6.05
N VAL A 135 2.40 5.86 -5.03
CA VAL A 135 3.83 6.02 -4.73
C VAL A 135 4.54 4.76 -5.18
N ARG A 136 5.55 4.90 -6.04
CA ARG A 136 6.29 3.78 -6.64
C ARG A 136 7.76 3.86 -6.22
N PRO A 137 8.08 3.40 -5.00
CA PRO A 137 9.47 3.39 -4.56
C PRO A 137 10.30 2.42 -5.41
N HIS A 138 11.55 2.78 -5.62
CA HIS A 138 12.57 1.90 -6.14
C HIS A 138 13.11 1.02 -4.99
N TRP A 139 14.37 0.67 -5.00
CA TRP A 139 15.00 -0.08 -3.90
C TRP A 139 15.00 0.76 -2.63
N VAL A 140 14.27 0.30 -1.61
CA VAL A 140 14.26 0.92 -0.28
C VAL A 140 15.07 0.02 0.65
N ARG A 141 16.06 0.58 1.33
CA ARG A 141 16.87 -0.17 2.29
C ARG A 141 15.96 -0.72 3.39
N SER A 142 15.87 -2.05 3.46
CA SER A 142 15.05 -2.78 4.43
C SER A 142 15.60 -4.18 4.62
N ALA A 143 15.25 -4.85 5.71
CA ALA A 143 15.66 -6.23 5.98
C ALA A 143 15.30 -7.19 4.83
N ALA A 144 14.17 -6.98 4.17
CA ALA A 144 13.76 -7.78 3.01
C ALA A 144 14.72 -7.61 1.83
N ILE A 145 15.14 -6.38 1.53
CA ILE A 145 16.10 -6.08 0.46
C ILE A 145 17.50 -6.58 0.83
N GLU A 146 17.93 -6.41 2.07
CA GLU A 146 19.22 -6.90 2.53
C GLU A 146 19.30 -8.43 2.42
N SER A 147 18.22 -9.15 2.79
CA SER A 147 18.15 -10.61 2.59
C SER A 147 18.18 -11.00 1.12
N PHE A 148 17.47 -10.27 0.25
CA PHE A 148 17.47 -10.49 -1.20
C PHE A 148 18.89 -10.28 -1.79
N MET A 149 19.54 -9.16 -1.44
CA MET A 149 20.91 -8.87 -1.92
C MET A 149 21.93 -9.90 -1.43
N ALA A 150 21.72 -10.50 -0.26
CA ALA A 150 22.57 -11.57 0.25
C ALA A 150 22.44 -12.88 -0.56
N MET A 151 21.26 -13.17 -1.13
CA MET A 151 21.04 -14.33 -2.00
C MET A 151 21.62 -14.17 -3.41
N LEU A 152 21.94 -12.94 -3.83
CA LEU A 152 22.55 -12.65 -5.15
C LEU A 152 24.09 -12.72 -5.14
N LYS A 153 24.70 -12.88 -3.98
CA LYS A 153 26.17 -13.05 -3.80
C LYS A 153 26.56 -14.51 -3.80
#